data_d275bd28864f5682d4969ba5d8010566
#
_entry.id   d275bd28864f5682d4969ba5d8010566
#
_cell.length_a   1.000
_cell.length_b   1.000
_cell.length_c   1.000
_cell.angle_alpha   90.00
_cell.angle_beta   90.00
_cell.angle_gamma   90.00
#
_symmetry.space_group_name_H-M   'P 1'
#
loop_
_entity.id
_entity.type
_entity.pdbx_description
1 polymer ?
#
loop_
_entity_poly.entity_id
_entity_poly.type
_entity_poly.pdbx_seq_one_letter_code
_entity_poly.pdbx_strand_id
1 'polypeptide(L)' 'MFDDVFDAGMLIDRLDNAVESGELTEEEARDIYREECADFWRQVNDMYWGM' A
#
# COMPACT_ATOMS: atom_id res chain seq x y z
N MET A 1 -3.06 20.32 1.12
CA MET A 1 -3.29 19.37 0.06
C MET A 1 -3.08 17.96 0.51
N PHE A 2 -3.61 17.03 -0.23
CA PHE A 2 -3.58 15.64 0.19
C PHE A 2 -2.62 14.80 -0.60
N ASP A 3 -1.75 15.45 -1.32
CA ASP A 3 -0.84 14.73 -2.19
C ASP A 3 0.18 13.92 -1.38
N ASP A 4 0.40 14.33 -0.16
CA ASP A 4 1.37 13.66 0.69
C ASP A 4 0.77 12.49 1.43
N VAL A 5 -0.53 12.33 1.34
CA VAL A 5 -1.20 11.27 2.06
C VAL A 5 -1.13 9.98 1.25
N PHE A 6 -0.91 8.89 1.97
CA PHE A 6 -0.87 7.59 1.34
C PHE A 6 -2.22 7.29 0.69
N ASP A 7 -2.20 7.06 -0.60
CA ASP A 7 -3.43 6.81 -1.35
C ASP A 7 -3.67 5.33 -1.50
N ALA A 8 -4.26 4.76 -0.48
CA ALA A 8 -4.53 3.32 -0.48
C ALA A 8 -5.53 2.95 -1.57
N GLY A 9 -6.44 3.85 -1.88
CA GLY A 9 -7.42 3.57 -2.91
C GLY A 9 -6.79 3.34 -4.27
N MET A 10 -5.82 4.15 -4.58
CA MET A 10 -5.12 4.01 -5.85
C MET A 10 -4.33 2.72 -5.90
N LEU A 11 -3.70 2.38 -4.80
CA LEU A 11 -2.92 1.16 -4.73
C LEU A 11 -3.82 -0.06 -4.88
N ILE A 12 -4.95 -0.04 -4.20
CA ILE A 12 -5.89 -1.15 -4.28
C ILE A 12 -6.40 -1.32 -5.70
N ASP A 13 -6.70 -0.23 -6.36
CA ASP A 13 -7.17 -0.27 -7.73
C ASP A 13 -6.14 -0.89 -8.65
N ARG A 14 -4.91 -0.52 -8.46
CA ARG A 14 -3.81 -1.04 -9.26
C ARG A 14 -3.66 -2.53 -9.05
N LEU A 15 -3.66 -2.93 -7.79
CA LEU A 15 -3.48 -4.34 -7.47
C LEU A 15 -4.66 -5.16 -7.98
N ASP A 16 -5.85 -4.63 -7.86
CA ASP A 16 -7.03 -5.30 -8.36
C ASP A 16 -6.93 -5.51 -9.86
N ASN A 17 -6.50 -4.50 -10.57
CA ASN A 17 -6.32 -4.59 -12.01
C ASN A 17 -5.29 -5.65 -12.38
N ALA A 18 -4.20 -5.68 -11.64
CA ALA A 18 -3.15 -6.64 -11.92
C ALA A 18 -3.63 -8.06 -11.68
N VAL A 19 -4.44 -8.26 -10.65
CA VAL A 19 -4.98 -9.58 -10.38
C VAL A 19 -5.96 -9.98 -11.47
N GLU A 20 -6.78 -9.04 -11.90
CA GLU A 20 -7.76 -9.34 -12.94
C GLU A 20 -7.10 -9.69 -14.25
N SER A 21 -6.04 -9.01 -14.58
CA SER A 21 -5.34 -9.28 -15.84
C SER A 21 -4.43 -10.48 -15.77
N GLY A 22 -4.26 -11.04 -14.59
CA GLY A 22 -3.44 -12.22 -14.43
C GLY A 22 -1.97 -11.95 -14.19
N GLU A 23 -1.63 -10.70 -14.02
CA GLU A 23 -0.24 -10.34 -13.73
C GLU A 23 0.17 -10.73 -12.34
N LEU A 24 -0.76 -10.65 -11.42
CA LEU A 24 -0.51 -11.00 -10.04
C LEU A 24 -1.57 -11.96 -9.54
N THR A 25 -1.18 -12.76 -8.58
CA THR A 25 -2.17 -13.57 -7.88
C THR A 25 -2.73 -12.76 -6.72
N GLU A 26 -3.85 -13.24 -6.19
CA GLU A 26 -4.46 -12.57 -5.04
C GLU A 26 -3.48 -12.50 -3.88
N GLU A 27 -2.74 -13.57 -3.69
CA GLU A 27 -1.76 -13.62 -2.61
C GLU A 27 -0.67 -12.58 -2.81
N GLU A 28 -0.20 -12.49 -4.03
CA GLU A 28 0.86 -11.55 -4.34
C GLU A 28 0.39 -10.12 -4.17
N ALA A 29 -0.81 -9.84 -4.62
CA ALA A 29 -1.36 -8.50 -4.47
C ALA A 29 -1.52 -8.14 -3.00
N ARG A 30 -1.96 -9.09 -2.21
CA ARG A 30 -2.12 -8.87 -0.78
C ARG A 30 -0.78 -8.59 -0.12
N ASP A 31 0.24 -9.32 -0.55
CA ASP A 31 1.58 -9.14 -0.01
C ASP A 31 2.09 -7.74 -0.30
N ILE A 32 1.91 -7.30 -1.54
CA ILE A 32 2.36 -5.98 -1.94
C ILE A 32 1.63 -4.91 -1.14
N TYR A 33 0.34 -5.08 -1.00
CA TYR A 33 -0.45 -4.11 -0.25
C TYR A 33 0.02 -4.02 1.20
N ARG A 34 0.29 -5.17 1.78
CA ARG A 34 0.75 -5.22 3.15
C ARG A 34 2.09 -4.54 3.31
N GLU A 35 2.97 -4.75 2.35
CA GLU A 35 4.29 -4.14 2.39
C GLU A 35 4.19 -2.63 2.31
N GLU A 36 3.35 -2.15 1.41
CA GLU A 36 3.20 -0.72 1.27
C GLU A 36 2.60 -0.10 2.52
N CYS A 37 1.62 -0.76 3.08
CA CYS A 37 1.01 -0.28 4.31
C CYS A 37 2.01 -0.30 5.46
N ALA A 38 2.80 -1.34 5.53
CA ALA A 38 3.78 -1.44 6.61
C ALA A 38 4.80 -0.31 6.52
N ASP A 39 5.20 0.01 5.32
CA ASP A 39 6.14 1.11 5.10
C ASP A 39 5.54 2.42 5.57
N PHE A 40 4.29 2.65 5.18
CA PHE A 40 3.61 3.87 5.56
C PHE A 40 3.47 3.97 7.07
N TRP A 41 3.05 2.89 7.70
CA TRP A 41 2.85 2.90 9.14
C TRP A 41 4.16 3.05 9.89
N ARG A 42 5.23 2.52 9.33
CA ARG A 42 6.54 2.69 9.94
C ARG A 42 6.93 4.16 9.95
N GLN A 43 6.68 4.84 8.86
CA GLN A 43 6.98 6.26 8.78
C GLN A 43 6.15 7.06 9.78
N VAL A 44 4.87 6.75 9.86
CA VAL A 44 4.00 7.44 10.78
C VAL A 44 4.41 7.18 12.22
N ASN A 45 4.75 5.95 12.50
CA ASN A 45 5.19 5.58 13.84
C ASN A 45 6.45 6.33 14.23
N ASP A 46 7.37 6.38 13.31
CA ASP A 46 8.63 7.08 13.56
C ASP A 46 8.39 8.56 13.83
N MET A 47 7.45 9.13 13.10
CA MET A 47 7.15 10.54 13.23
C MET A 47 6.49 10.83 14.58
N TYR A 48 5.56 9.99 14.98
CA TYR A 48 4.82 10.21 16.23
C TYR A 48 5.64 9.89 17.45
N TRP A 49 6.22 8.73 17.45
CA TRP A 49 6.98 8.27 18.61
C TRP A 49 8.41 8.73 18.57
N GLY A 50 8.86 9.04 17.39
CA GLY A 50 10.06 9.80 17.14
C GLY A 50 11.26 9.44 17.96
N MET A 51 11.36 8.25 18.40
CA MET A 51 12.49 7.91 19.23
C MET A 51 13.58 7.22 18.44
#